data_2327674386081af352704b5d3bce2cde
#
_entry.id   2327674386081af352704b5d3bce2cde
#
_cell.length_a   1.000
_cell.length_b   1.000
_cell.length_c   1.000
_cell.angle_alpha   90.00
_cell.angle_beta   90.00
_cell.angle_gamma   90.00
#
_symmetry.space_group_name_H-M   'P 1'
#
loop_
_entity.id
_entity.type
_entity.pdbx_description
1 polymer ?
#
loop_
_entity_poly.entity_id
_entity_poly.type
_entity_poly.pdbx_seq_one_letter_code
_entity_poly.pdbx_strand_id
1 'polypeptide(L)'
;HTIELYKHMGGLEQGFNEIALKIKDKTSNQYITNASVSWMPVMHMTMMNHSCPKSPVTKVSAEGSVYEGYIVFQMAQNATEYWDLKIDYTINGTAYTVTSVIDVPASAKQRVTTFTGSDGVKYIAAFVDPHHPKVGINDMVAGVWKMQDMMTFPVVDNYKLKIDPRMPSM
;
A
#
# COMPACT_ATOMS: atom_id res chain seq x y z
N HIS A 1 -17.02 -9.01 13.52
CA HIS A 1 -15.80 -8.24 13.80
C HIS A 1 -15.88 -6.85 13.16
N THR A 2 -15.05 -5.91 13.64
CA THR A 2 -14.77 -4.62 13.02
C THR A 2 -13.28 -4.60 12.67
N ILE A 3 -12.93 -4.12 11.47
CA ILE A 3 -11.54 -3.88 11.09
C ILE A 3 -11.30 -2.38 11.12
N GLU A 4 -10.28 -1.99 11.84
CA GLU A 4 -9.84 -0.61 11.96
C GLU A 4 -8.51 -0.46 11.23
N LEU A 5 -8.46 0.44 10.23
CA LEU A 5 -7.24 0.76 9.48
C LEU A 5 -6.61 2.03 10.03
N TYR A 6 -5.28 2.02 10.16
CA TYR A 6 -4.49 3.14 10.66
C TYR A 6 -3.34 3.45 9.70
N LYS A 7 -3.01 4.71 9.61
CA LYS A 7 -1.77 5.20 9.02
C LYS A 7 -1.09 6.10 10.04
N HIS A 8 0.23 6.08 10.12
CA HIS A 8 0.97 6.89 11.10
C HIS A 8 0.69 8.39 10.97
N MET A 9 0.42 8.86 9.73
CA MET A 9 0.09 10.26 9.47
C MET A 9 -0.85 10.39 8.28
N GLY A 10 -1.92 11.16 8.46
CA GLY A 10 -2.91 11.45 7.42
C GLY A 10 -3.78 10.26 7.02
N GLY A 11 -4.54 10.42 5.94
CA GLY A 11 -5.30 9.35 5.29
C GLY A 11 -4.47 8.57 4.27
N LEU A 12 -5.07 7.59 3.62
CA LEU A 12 -4.48 6.96 2.44
C LEU A 12 -4.37 8.01 1.31
N GLU A 13 -3.35 7.87 0.49
CA GLU A 13 -3.13 8.72 -0.68
C GLU A 13 -2.37 7.97 -1.77
N GLN A 14 -2.37 8.50 -2.98
CA GLN A 14 -1.56 7.99 -4.07
C GLN A 14 -0.08 7.93 -3.66
N GLY A 15 0.60 6.81 -3.93
CA GLY A 15 1.98 6.54 -3.55
C GLY A 15 2.11 5.44 -2.50
N PHE A 16 3.22 5.42 -1.80
CA PHE A 16 3.53 4.43 -0.76
C PHE A 16 2.77 4.75 0.54
N ASN A 17 2.09 3.76 1.07
CA ASN A 17 1.34 3.85 2.33
C ASN A 17 1.71 2.68 3.23
N GLU A 18 2.30 2.97 4.37
CA GLU A 18 2.45 2.03 5.46
C GLU A 18 1.15 2.01 6.26
N ILE A 19 0.55 0.85 6.39
CA ILE A 19 -0.80 0.68 6.93
C ILE A 19 -0.76 -0.34 8.05
N ALA A 20 -1.29 0.06 9.19
CA ALA A 20 -1.58 -0.84 10.30
C ALA A 20 -3.08 -1.13 10.36
N LEU A 21 -3.44 -2.33 10.81
CA LEU A 21 -4.82 -2.69 11.09
C LEU A 21 -4.96 -3.43 12.42
N LYS A 22 -6.17 -3.33 12.98
CA LYS A 22 -6.61 -4.11 14.14
C LYS A 22 -7.97 -4.74 13.83
N ILE A 23 -8.17 -5.93 14.38
CA ILE A 23 -9.46 -6.63 14.30
C ILE A 23 -10.07 -6.63 15.69
N LYS A 24 -11.30 -6.15 15.80
CA LYS A 24 -12.03 -6.04 17.05
C LYS A 24 -13.26 -6.94 17.04
N ASP A 25 -13.41 -7.75 18.05
CA ASP A 25 -14.64 -8.52 18.26
C ASP A 25 -15.78 -7.59 18.72
N LYS A 26 -16.91 -7.63 18.03
CA LYS A 26 -18.05 -6.74 18.31
C LYS A 26 -18.78 -7.08 19.62
N THR A 27 -18.72 -8.33 20.04
CA THR A 27 -19.45 -8.80 21.23
C THR A 27 -18.66 -8.51 22.50
N SER A 28 -17.39 -8.93 22.53
CA SER A 28 -16.50 -8.71 23.68
C SER A 28 -15.86 -7.34 23.73
N ASN A 29 -15.87 -6.60 22.60
CA ASN A 29 -15.18 -5.32 22.43
C ASN A 29 -13.64 -5.40 22.60
N GLN A 30 -13.09 -6.61 22.51
CA GLN A 30 -11.66 -6.87 22.64
C GLN A 30 -10.98 -6.98 21.28
N TYR A 31 -9.69 -6.62 21.21
CA TYR A 31 -8.89 -6.80 20.01
C TYR A 31 -8.41 -8.24 19.87
N ILE A 32 -8.44 -8.75 18.63
CA ILE A 32 -7.98 -10.09 18.28
C ILE A 32 -6.46 -10.07 18.12
N THR A 33 -5.78 -10.99 18.81
CA THR A 33 -4.33 -11.08 18.80
C THR A 33 -3.78 -12.28 18.03
N ASN A 34 -4.65 -13.20 17.59
CA ASN A 34 -4.24 -14.50 17.01
C ASN A 34 -4.80 -14.72 15.59
N ALA A 35 -5.05 -13.67 14.83
CA ALA A 35 -5.48 -13.80 13.44
C ALA A 35 -4.30 -13.97 12.47
N SER A 36 -4.48 -14.71 11.39
CA SER A 36 -3.71 -14.54 10.16
C SER A 36 -4.47 -13.62 9.23
N VAL A 37 -3.78 -12.66 8.60
CA VAL A 37 -4.40 -11.59 7.81
C VAL A 37 -3.71 -11.46 6.47
N SER A 38 -4.49 -11.24 5.41
CA SER A 38 -4.00 -10.84 4.10
C SER A 38 -4.91 -9.79 3.50
N TRP A 39 -4.40 -9.04 2.54
CA TRP A 39 -5.17 -8.02 1.84
C TRP A 39 -4.96 -8.04 0.33
N MET A 40 -5.96 -7.52 -0.39
CA MET A 40 -5.94 -7.36 -1.82
C MET A 40 -6.60 -6.02 -2.19
N PRO A 41 -5.83 -4.96 -2.42
CA PRO A 41 -6.35 -3.73 -3.02
C PRO A 41 -6.67 -3.97 -4.49
N VAL A 42 -7.82 -3.47 -4.94
CA VAL A 42 -8.25 -3.57 -6.34
C VAL A 42 -8.75 -2.21 -6.82
N MET A 43 -8.17 -1.73 -7.91
CA MET A 43 -8.65 -0.56 -8.63
C MET A 43 -9.72 -1.00 -9.65
N HIS A 44 -10.91 -0.47 -9.50
CA HIS A 44 -12.01 -0.66 -10.43
C HIS A 44 -12.00 0.47 -11.45
N MET A 45 -11.72 0.12 -12.70
CA MET A 45 -11.68 1.03 -13.82
C MET A 45 -12.78 0.69 -14.83
N THR A 46 -13.09 1.62 -15.70
CA THR A 46 -14.15 1.43 -16.72
C THR A 46 -13.92 0.20 -17.61
N MET A 47 -12.68 -0.10 -17.96
CA MET A 47 -12.33 -1.16 -18.92
C MET A 47 -11.62 -2.36 -18.30
N MET A 48 -11.09 -2.25 -17.09
CA MET A 48 -10.31 -3.31 -16.45
C MET A 48 -10.20 -3.11 -14.94
N ASN A 49 -9.84 -4.17 -14.23
CA ASN A 49 -9.47 -4.10 -12.84
C ASN A 49 -7.99 -4.49 -12.67
N HIS A 50 -7.31 -3.85 -11.75
CA HIS A 50 -5.93 -4.22 -11.40
C HIS A 50 -5.65 -3.99 -9.90
N SER A 51 -4.68 -4.70 -9.39
CA SER A 51 -4.13 -4.45 -8.07
C SER A 51 -2.94 -3.47 -8.15
N CYS A 52 -2.19 -3.36 -7.07
CA CYS A 52 -0.99 -2.55 -6.98
C CYS A 52 0.07 -3.25 -6.11
N PRO A 53 1.32 -2.74 -6.08
CA PRO A 53 2.34 -3.29 -5.20
C PRO A 53 1.90 -3.27 -3.74
N LYS A 54 2.12 -4.37 -3.04
CA LYS A 54 1.78 -4.54 -1.63
C LYS A 54 2.69 -5.55 -0.97
N SER A 55 2.90 -5.40 0.33
CA SER A 55 3.55 -6.42 1.14
C SER A 55 2.53 -7.46 1.65
N PRO A 56 2.99 -8.62 2.10
CA PRO A 56 2.23 -9.41 3.06
C PRO A 56 1.88 -8.58 4.29
N VAL A 57 0.81 -8.97 4.98
CA VAL A 57 0.46 -8.42 6.29
C VAL A 57 1.15 -9.23 7.36
N THR A 58 1.89 -8.58 8.23
CA THR A 58 2.62 -9.23 9.33
C THR A 58 2.18 -8.69 10.67
N LYS A 59 2.23 -9.53 11.68
CA LYS A 59 1.94 -9.12 13.05
C LYS A 59 3.15 -8.39 13.64
N VAL A 60 2.95 -7.24 14.25
CA VAL A 60 4.03 -6.37 14.76
C VAL A 60 4.74 -7.01 15.95
N SER A 61 4.01 -7.69 16.84
CA SER A 61 4.57 -8.38 17.99
C SER A 61 3.77 -9.63 18.35
N ALA A 62 4.39 -10.62 18.94
CA ALA A 62 3.76 -11.91 19.25
C ALA A 62 2.46 -11.77 20.05
N GLU A 63 2.44 -10.91 21.05
CA GLU A 63 1.29 -10.71 21.94
C GLU A 63 0.39 -9.53 21.53
N GLY A 64 0.78 -8.79 20.49
CA GLY A 64 0.06 -7.61 20.05
C GLY A 64 -1.18 -7.91 19.21
N SER A 65 -1.99 -6.90 19.01
CA SER A 65 -3.18 -6.93 18.15
C SER A 65 -3.03 -6.09 16.87
N VAL A 66 -1.82 -5.60 16.60
CA VAL A 66 -1.51 -4.78 15.43
C VAL A 66 -0.90 -5.63 14.33
N TYR A 67 -1.44 -5.49 13.14
CA TYR A 67 -0.96 -6.13 11.92
C TYR A 67 -0.56 -5.01 10.95
N GLU A 68 0.58 -5.14 10.29
CA GLU A 68 1.15 -4.10 9.42
C GLU A 68 1.61 -4.63 8.07
N GLY A 69 1.65 -3.71 7.12
CA GLY A 69 2.23 -3.88 5.81
C GLY A 69 2.16 -2.59 5.02
N TYR A 70 2.51 -2.64 3.74
CA TYR A 70 2.39 -1.48 2.86
C TYR A 70 1.55 -1.78 1.62
N ILE A 71 0.98 -0.71 1.07
CA ILE A 71 0.33 -0.69 -0.24
C ILE A 71 0.84 0.54 -1.00
N VAL A 72 1.16 0.37 -2.29
CA VAL A 72 1.60 1.46 -3.17
C VAL A 72 0.50 1.74 -4.19
N PHE A 73 -0.36 2.69 -3.91
CA PHE A 73 -1.39 3.10 -4.85
C PHE A 73 -0.77 3.88 -6.00
N GLN A 74 -0.69 3.27 -7.17
CA GLN A 74 -0.05 3.87 -8.34
C GLN A 74 -0.86 4.98 -8.99
N MET A 75 -2.15 5.05 -8.69
CA MET A 75 -3.05 6.10 -9.15
C MET A 75 -4.08 6.47 -8.08
N ALA A 76 -4.55 7.70 -8.13
CA ALA A 76 -5.64 8.16 -7.30
C ALA A 76 -6.98 7.69 -7.86
N GLN A 77 -7.99 7.66 -7.01
CA GLN A 77 -9.39 7.52 -7.45
C GLN A 77 -9.88 8.78 -8.18
N ASN A 78 -10.96 8.63 -8.91
CA ASN A 78 -11.68 9.74 -9.56
C ASN A 78 -13.21 9.51 -9.45
N ALA A 79 -14.00 10.25 -10.20
CA ALA A 79 -15.47 10.18 -10.10
C ALA A 79 -16.08 8.82 -10.52
N THR A 80 -15.38 8.03 -11.33
CA THR A 80 -15.88 6.77 -11.90
C THR A 80 -15.02 5.56 -11.58
N GLU A 81 -13.80 5.78 -11.10
CA GLU A 81 -12.81 4.75 -10.83
C GLU A 81 -12.38 4.84 -9.36
N TYR A 82 -12.38 3.73 -8.66
CA TYR A 82 -12.18 3.69 -7.22
C TYR A 82 -11.39 2.47 -6.77
N TRP A 83 -10.79 2.58 -5.62
CA TRP A 83 -10.15 1.47 -4.94
C TRP A 83 -11.09 0.79 -3.96
N ASP A 84 -11.09 -0.53 -3.94
CA ASP A 84 -11.53 -1.29 -2.79
C ASP A 84 -10.35 -2.03 -2.13
N LEU A 85 -10.54 -2.40 -0.89
CA LEU A 85 -9.62 -3.21 -0.13
C LEU A 85 -10.37 -4.43 0.40
N LYS A 86 -10.04 -5.58 -0.16
CA LYS A 86 -10.46 -6.88 0.36
C LYS A 86 -9.48 -7.30 1.45
N ILE A 87 -9.98 -7.67 2.61
CA ILE A 87 -9.20 -8.22 3.71
C ILE A 87 -9.75 -9.61 4.04
N ASP A 88 -8.90 -10.62 3.89
CA ASP A 88 -9.18 -11.98 4.32
C ASP A 88 -8.45 -12.23 5.64
N TYR A 89 -9.13 -12.82 6.61
CA TYR A 89 -8.52 -13.15 7.90
C TYR A 89 -9.09 -14.43 8.49
N THR A 90 -8.24 -15.15 9.23
CA THR A 90 -8.61 -16.40 9.89
C THR A 90 -8.38 -16.28 11.39
N ILE A 91 -9.39 -16.64 12.18
CA ILE A 91 -9.33 -16.66 13.65
C ILE A 91 -9.75 -18.06 14.11
N ASN A 92 -8.88 -18.74 14.85
CA ASN A 92 -9.15 -20.08 15.38
C ASN A 92 -9.65 -21.07 14.30
N GLY A 93 -9.05 -21.02 13.10
CA GLY A 93 -9.42 -21.88 11.97
C GLY A 93 -10.65 -21.44 11.18
N THR A 94 -11.38 -20.41 11.63
CA THR A 94 -12.53 -19.87 10.89
C THR A 94 -12.11 -18.73 9.99
N ALA A 95 -12.40 -18.81 8.70
CA ALA A 95 -12.09 -17.81 7.72
C ALA A 95 -13.19 -16.75 7.58
N TYR A 96 -12.79 -15.52 7.42
CA TYR A 96 -13.65 -14.35 7.22
C TYR A 96 -13.11 -13.49 6.08
N THR A 97 -13.99 -12.78 5.41
CA THR A 97 -13.66 -11.81 4.36
C THR A 97 -14.48 -10.55 4.55
N VAL A 98 -13.85 -9.41 4.34
CA VAL A 98 -14.52 -8.12 4.22
C VAL A 98 -13.93 -7.35 3.05
N THR A 99 -14.77 -6.64 2.30
CA THR A 99 -14.36 -5.73 1.23
C THR A 99 -15.02 -4.39 1.48
N SER A 100 -14.25 -3.32 1.36
CA SER A 100 -14.74 -1.95 1.52
C SER A 100 -14.08 -1.03 0.50
N VAL A 101 -14.85 -0.10 -0.04
CA VAL A 101 -14.29 1.02 -0.80
C VAL A 101 -13.44 1.87 0.16
N ILE A 102 -12.27 2.25 -0.30
CA ILE A 102 -11.31 3.08 0.44
C ILE A 102 -11.07 4.38 -0.32
N ASP A 103 -10.86 5.46 0.43
CA ASP A 103 -10.56 6.77 -0.13
C ASP A 103 -9.06 6.92 -0.38
N VAL A 104 -8.68 7.08 -1.67
CA VAL A 104 -7.28 7.24 -2.11
C VAL A 104 -7.17 8.46 -3.00
N PRO A 105 -7.14 9.67 -2.43
CA PRO A 105 -6.98 10.90 -3.18
C PRO A 105 -5.59 11.01 -3.82
N ALA A 106 -5.46 11.93 -4.77
CA ALA A 106 -4.16 12.29 -5.35
C ALA A 106 -3.25 12.92 -4.28
N SER A 107 -1.99 12.54 -4.30
CA SER A 107 -0.98 13.19 -3.46
C SER A 107 -0.68 14.60 -4.01
N ALA A 108 -0.47 15.55 -3.12
CA ALA A 108 -0.08 16.93 -3.46
C ALA A 108 1.29 17.00 -4.16
N LYS A 109 2.11 15.96 -4.02
CA LYS A 109 3.43 15.83 -4.67
C LYS A 109 3.51 14.48 -5.37
N GLN A 110 4.13 14.44 -6.55
CA GLN A 110 4.37 13.19 -7.24
C GLN A 110 5.33 12.31 -6.44
N ARG A 111 4.82 11.22 -5.88
CA ARG A 111 5.59 10.26 -5.08
C ARG A 111 5.63 8.86 -5.69
N VAL A 112 4.94 8.66 -6.79
CA VAL A 112 4.89 7.39 -7.51
C VAL A 112 4.85 7.65 -9.00
N THR A 113 5.47 6.77 -9.76
CA THR A 113 5.41 6.79 -11.22
C THR A 113 5.35 5.36 -11.77
N THR A 114 4.71 5.22 -12.92
CA THR A 114 4.72 3.97 -13.69
C THR A 114 5.46 4.23 -14.99
N PHE A 115 6.37 3.34 -15.36
CA PHE A 115 7.15 3.44 -16.58
C PHE A 115 7.33 2.07 -17.23
N THR A 116 7.67 2.06 -18.51
CA THR A 116 8.01 0.84 -19.24
C THR A 116 9.53 0.73 -19.35
N GLY A 117 10.08 -0.38 -18.92
CA GLY A 117 11.50 -0.67 -19.04
C GLY A 117 11.90 -1.00 -20.48
N SER A 118 13.19 -1.06 -20.74
CA SER A 118 13.74 -1.45 -22.07
C SER A 118 13.40 -2.90 -22.44
N ASP A 119 13.02 -3.71 -21.47
CA ASP A 119 12.52 -5.09 -21.64
C ASP A 119 11.02 -5.15 -22.01
N GLY A 120 10.35 -3.99 -22.19
CA GLY A 120 8.93 -3.89 -22.50
C GLY A 120 7.99 -4.12 -21.32
N VAL A 121 8.54 -4.33 -20.12
CA VAL A 121 7.76 -4.59 -18.91
C VAL A 121 7.44 -3.28 -18.19
N LYS A 122 6.26 -3.21 -17.60
CA LYS A 122 5.85 -2.08 -16.74
C LYS A 122 6.45 -2.21 -15.34
N TYR A 123 6.90 -1.09 -14.82
CA TYR A 123 7.45 -0.96 -13.47
C TYR A 123 6.76 0.18 -12.74
N ILE A 124 6.66 0.06 -11.45
CA ILE A 124 6.22 1.10 -10.53
C ILE A 124 7.42 1.50 -9.69
N ALA A 125 7.75 2.78 -9.66
CA ALA A 125 8.72 3.35 -8.73
C ALA A 125 8.01 4.29 -7.77
N ALA A 126 8.27 4.13 -6.47
CA ALA A 126 7.68 4.99 -5.45
C ALA A 126 8.73 5.48 -4.47
N PHE A 127 8.56 6.71 -4.04
CA PHE A 127 9.30 7.29 -2.94
C PHE A 127 8.70 6.79 -1.63
N VAL A 128 9.52 6.13 -0.82
CA VAL A 128 9.10 5.50 0.43
C VAL A 128 9.35 6.42 1.61
N ASP A 129 10.59 6.93 1.76
CA ASP A 129 11.01 7.75 2.89
C ASP A 129 12.06 8.78 2.45
N PRO A 130 12.13 9.98 3.06
CA PRO A 130 11.31 10.48 4.16
C PRO A 130 9.97 11.06 3.70
N HIS A 131 8.92 10.81 4.46
CA HIS A 131 7.61 11.45 4.22
C HIS A 131 7.68 12.98 4.38
N HIS A 132 8.51 13.46 5.29
CA HIS A 132 8.75 14.86 5.58
C HIS A 132 10.26 15.16 5.55
N PRO A 133 10.82 15.48 4.39
CA PRO A 133 12.22 15.85 4.29
C PRO A 133 12.50 17.13 5.08
N LYS A 134 13.61 17.15 5.79
CA LYS A 134 14.10 18.29 6.59
C LYS A 134 15.27 18.99 5.86
N VAL A 135 15.52 20.23 6.24
CA VAL A 135 16.74 20.92 5.83
C VAL A 135 17.95 20.21 6.45
N GLY A 136 18.81 19.65 5.62
CA GLY A 136 19.98 18.86 6.04
C GLY A 136 20.02 17.50 5.34
N ILE A 137 20.80 16.56 5.90
CA ILE A 137 20.92 15.20 5.38
C ILE A 137 19.62 14.44 5.66
N ASN A 138 19.10 13.79 4.62
CA ASN A 138 17.97 12.88 4.70
C ASN A 138 18.38 11.55 4.07
N ASP A 139 18.06 10.45 4.74
CA ASP A 139 18.15 9.13 4.14
C ASP A 139 16.95 8.94 3.21
N MET A 140 17.21 8.64 1.95
CA MET A 140 16.16 8.45 0.95
C MET A 140 15.95 6.98 0.66
N VAL A 141 14.71 6.55 0.72
CA VAL A 141 14.29 5.19 0.34
C VAL A 141 13.32 5.27 -0.82
N ALA A 142 13.61 4.54 -1.87
CA ALA A 142 12.72 4.33 -3.01
C ALA A 142 12.52 2.85 -3.26
N GLY A 143 11.28 2.44 -3.58
CA GLY A 143 10.96 1.09 -3.97
C GLY A 143 10.68 1.00 -5.47
N VAL A 144 11.02 -0.15 -6.06
CA VAL A 144 10.69 -0.50 -7.44
C VAL A 144 10.00 -1.85 -7.46
N TRP A 145 8.90 -1.94 -8.17
CA TRP A 145 8.13 -3.17 -8.35
C TRP A 145 7.91 -3.42 -9.84
N LYS A 146 8.01 -4.69 -10.22
CA LYS A 146 7.75 -5.15 -11.58
C LYS A 146 6.28 -5.58 -11.70
N MET A 147 5.59 -5.12 -12.71
CA MET A 147 4.26 -5.62 -13.05
C MET A 147 4.40 -6.98 -13.74
N GLN A 148 4.24 -8.06 -12.98
CA GLN A 148 4.26 -9.42 -13.51
C GLN A 148 2.95 -9.73 -14.25
N ASP A 149 1.84 -9.31 -13.67
CA ASP A 149 0.48 -9.32 -14.23
C ASP A 149 -0.37 -8.21 -13.59
N MET A 150 -1.68 -8.17 -13.86
CA MET A 150 -2.58 -7.14 -13.33
C MET A 150 -2.77 -7.21 -11.80
N MET A 151 -2.40 -8.31 -11.15
CA MET A 151 -2.64 -8.53 -9.72
C MET A 151 -1.34 -8.72 -8.92
N THR A 152 -0.20 -8.94 -9.62
CA THR A 152 1.06 -9.37 -9.00
C THR A 152 2.19 -8.40 -9.33
N PHE A 153 2.79 -7.84 -8.28
CA PHE A 153 3.83 -6.81 -8.38
C PHE A 153 5.00 -7.13 -7.42
N PRO A 154 5.88 -8.08 -7.78
CA PRO A 154 7.05 -8.37 -6.96
C PRO A 154 7.99 -7.17 -6.88
N VAL A 155 8.63 -7.01 -5.71
CA VAL A 155 9.69 -6.01 -5.53
C VAL A 155 10.91 -6.39 -6.37
N VAL A 156 11.60 -5.39 -6.88
CA VAL A 156 12.88 -5.54 -7.60
C VAL A 156 13.99 -4.96 -6.74
N ASP A 157 14.90 -5.79 -6.30
CA ASP A 157 15.97 -5.47 -5.36
C ASP A 157 17.39 -5.46 -6.00
N ASN A 158 17.49 -5.86 -7.27
CA ASN A 158 18.76 -5.98 -7.99
C ASN A 158 19.00 -4.88 -9.03
N TYR A 159 18.21 -3.80 -9.02
CA TYR A 159 18.37 -2.68 -9.94
C TYR A 159 19.13 -1.53 -9.26
N LYS A 160 19.90 -0.79 -10.11
CA LYS A 160 20.58 0.44 -9.68
C LYS A 160 19.71 1.64 -10.00
N LEU A 161 19.43 2.47 -9.00
CA LEU A 161 18.75 3.75 -9.18
C LEU A 161 19.79 4.86 -9.28
N LYS A 162 19.64 5.73 -10.28
CA LYS A 162 20.37 6.98 -10.39
C LYS A 162 19.45 8.13 -10.00
N ILE A 163 19.88 8.93 -9.03
CA ILE A 163 19.15 10.12 -8.60
C ILE A 163 19.73 11.32 -9.36
N ASP A 164 18.86 12.14 -9.95
CA ASP A 164 19.20 13.39 -10.62
C ASP A 164 18.33 14.51 -10.05
N PRO A 165 18.74 15.12 -8.91
CA PRO A 165 17.97 16.20 -8.31
C PRO A 165 18.07 17.46 -9.18
N ARG A 166 16.92 18.05 -9.50
CA ARG A 166 16.83 19.27 -10.32
C ARG A 166 15.98 20.32 -9.62
N MET A 167 16.35 21.55 -9.81
CA MET A 167 15.61 22.72 -9.37
C MET A 167 15.14 23.51 -10.61
N PRO A 168 13.93 23.23 -11.14
CA PRO A 168 13.48 23.77 -12.44
C PRO A 168 13.34 25.29 -12.50
N SER A 169 13.27 25.96 -11.32
CA SER A 169 13.03 27.39 -11.19
C SER A 169 14.27 28.23 -10.94
N MET A 170 15.46 27.67 -11.05
CA MET A 170 16.74 28.42 -10.96
C MET A 170 17.51 28.31 -12.24
#